data_dad1e4e79f68ab533588c10d5ee1f8ca
#
_entry.id   dad1e4e79f68ab533588c10d5ee1f8ca
#
_cell.length_a   1.000
_cell.length_b   1.000
_cell.length_c   1.000
_cell.angle_alpha   90.00
_cell.angle_beta   90.00
_cell.angle_gamma   90.00
#
_symmetry.space_group_name_H-M   'P 1'
#
loop_
_entity.id
_entity.type
_entity.pdbx_description
1 polymer ?
#
loop_
_entity_poly.entity_id
_entity_poly.type
_entity_poly.pdbx_seq_one_letter_code
_entity_poly.pdbx_strand_id
1 'polypeptide(L)'
;MRMVRQLAEALARLSGLRAAGQLDQAAEELDAAFASLGGIDPRLAREADAGLLLSLVQDPSRREALLRLLEERDRLRAARG
;
A
#
# COMPACT_ATOMS: atom_id res chain seq x y z
N MET A 1 -15.48 8.29 -5.37
CA MET A 1 -15.57 7.16 -6.28
C MET A 1 -14.29 6.85 -7.02
N ARG A 2 -13.52 7.89 -7.42
CA ARG A 2 -12.24 7.67 -8.11
C ARG A 2 -11.24 6.89 -7.25
N MET A 3 -11.20 7.20 -5.95
CA MET A 3 -10.24 6.56 -5.05
C MET A 3 -10.46 5.05 -4.95
N VAL A 4 -11.72 4.61 -4.90
CA VAL A 4 -12.03 3.17 -4.83
C VAL A 4 -11.52 2.45 -6.07
N ARG A 5 -11.73 3.04 -7.26
CA ARG A 5 -11.27 2.44 -8.51
C ARG A 5 -9.74 2.42 -8.58
N GLN A 6 -9.10 3.54 -8.21
CA GLN A 6 -7.64 3.63 -8.21
C GLN A 6 -7.03 2.63 -7.23
N LEU A 7 -7.64 2.49 -6.06
CA LEU A 7 -7.19 1.52 -5.08
C LEU A 7 -7.32 0.09 -5.60
N ALA A 8 -8.46 -0.25 -6.21
CA ALA A 8 -8.67 -1.57 -6.78
C ALA A 8 -7.64 -1.89 -7.88
N GLU A 9 -7.36 -0.92 -8.75
CA GLU A 9 -6.36 -1.07 -9.80
C GLU A 9 -4.96 -1.28 -9.23
N ALA A 10 -4.61 -0.50 -8.21
CA ALA A 10 -3.31 -0.63 -7.56
C ALA A 10 -3.16 -1.99 -6.89
N LEU A 11 -4.19 -2.45 -6.18
CA LEU A 11 -4.17 -3.75 -5.52
C LEU A 11 -4.06 -4.89 -6.52
N ALA A 12 -4.74 -4.78 -7.67
CA ALA A 12 -4.66 -5.78 -8.72
C ALA A 12 -3.25 -5.86 -9.31
N ARG A 13 -2.61 -4.70 -9.56
CA ARG A 13 -1.23 -4.66 -10.06
C ARG A 13 -0.26 -5.26 -9.05
N LEU A 14 -0.41 -4.90 -7.78
CA LEU A 14 0.45 -5.43 -6.71
C LEU A 14 0.33 -6.94 -6.61
N SER A 15 -0.89 -7.46 -6.66
CA SER A 15 -1.14 -8.89 -6.60
C SER A 15 -0.50 -9.60 -7.80
N GLY A 16 -0.64 -9.04 -9.00
CA GLY A 16 -0.04 -9.60 -10.21
C GLY A 16 1.49 -9.63 -10.16
N LEU A 17 2.09 -8.52 -9.72
CA LEU A 17 3.55 -8.44 -9.60
C LEU A 17 4.09 -9.42 -8.55
N ARG A 18 3.40 -9.51 -7.42
CA ARG A 18 3.79 -10.43 -6.37
C ARG A 18 3.69 -11.88 -6.84
N ALA A 19 2.58 -12.23 -7.51
CA ALA A 19 2.39 -13.59 -8.05
C ALA A 19 3.43 -13.94 -9.10
N ALA A 20 3.89 -12.95 -9.88
CA ALA A 20 4.93 -13.14 -10.88
C ALA A 20 6.34 -13.16 -10.29
N GLY A 21 6.49 -12.96 -9.01
CA GLY A 21 7.79 -12.92 -8.36
C GLY A 21 8.56 -11.62 -8.56
N GLN A 22 7.92 -10.59 -9.13
CA GLN A 22 8.55 -9.29 -9.38
C GLN A 22 8.40 -8.40 -8.15
N LEU A 23 9.09 -8.78 -7.09
CA LEU A 23 8.91 -8.17 -5.77
C LEU A 23 9.44 -6.75 -5.69
N ASP A 24 10.52 -6.44 -6.41
CA ASP A 24 11.06 -5.07 -6.44
C ASP A 24 10.08 -4.11 -7.11
N GLN A 25 9.48 -4.54 -8.22
CA GLN A 25 8.47 -3.73 -8.90
C GLN A 25 7.22 -3.58 -8.04
N ALA A 26 6.82 -4.64 -7.33
CA ALA A 26 5.70 -4.57 -6.40
C ALA A 26 5.97 -3.55 -5.29
N ALA A 27 7.20 -3.50 -4.76
CA ALA A 27 7.58 -2.53 -3.74
C ALA A 27 7.50 -1.10 -4.27
N GLU A 28 7.93 -0.86 -5.50
CA GLU A 28 7.86 0.46 -6.13
C GLU A 28 6.41 0.90 -6.33
N GLU A 29 5.56 0.00 -6.82
CA GLU A 29 4.14 0.28 -7.00
C GLU A 29 3.46 0.55 -5.66
N LEU A 30 3.82 -0.20 -4.63
CA LEU A 30 3.27 0.00 -3.29
C LEU A 30 3.67 1.36 -2.74
N ASP A 31 4.94 1.77 -2.92
CA ASP A 31 5.41 3.10 -2.50
C ASP A 31 4.60 4.20 -3.18
N ALA A 32 4.40 4.09 -4.48
CA ALA A 32 3.62 5.06 -5.23
C ALA A 32 2.17 5.13 -4.73
N ALA A 33 1.59 3.98 -4.41
CA ALA A 33 0.23 3.91 -3.88
C ALA A 33 0.13 4.54 -2.49
N PHE A 34 1.10 4.31 -1.61
CA PHE A 34 1.13 4.96 -0.30
C PHE A 34 1.15 6.48 -0.44
N ALA A 35 1.97 6.99 -1.36
CA ALA A 35 2.07 8.43 -1.57
C ALA A 35 0.78 9.01 -2.16
N SER A 36 0.23 8.38 -3.20
CA SER A 36 -0.90 8.94 -3.94
C SER A 36 -2.25 8.65 -3.29
N LEU A 37 -2.46 7.44 -2.79
CA LEU A 37 -3.75 7.01 -2.23
C LEU A 37 -3.79 7.14 -0.72
N GLY A 38 -2.70 6.80 -0.05
CA GLY A 38 -2.61 6.87 1.39
C GLY A 38 -2.26 8.25 1.93
N GLY A 39 -1.64 9.09 1.11
CA GLY A 39 -1.18 10.41 1.54
C GLY A 39 -0.04 10.35 2.55
N ILE A 40 0.77 9.31 2.48
CA ILE A 40 1.85 9.05 3.43
C ILE A 40 3.17 8.91 2.68
N ASP A 41 4.25 9.45 3.27
CA ASP A 41 5.59 9.29 2.73
C ASP A 41 5.93 7.79 2.63
N PRO A 42 6.34 7.30 1.45
CA PRO A 42 6.67 5.89 1.28
C PRO A 42 7.74 5.37 2.24
N ARG A 43 8.73 6.19 2.58
CA ARG A 43 9.79 5.80 3.51
C ARG A 43 9.20 5.50 4.89
N LEU A 44 8.31 6.37 5.34
CA LEU A 44 7.62 6.17 6.60
C LEU A 44 6.73 4.92 6.54
N ALA A 45 6.03 4.75 5.42
CA ALA A 45 5.14 3.62 5.22
C ALA A 45 5.87 2.26 5.23
N ARG A 46 7.13 2.24 4.80
CA ARG A 46 7.92 1.01 4.81
C ARG A 46 8.28 0.55 6.22
N GLU A 47 8.58 1.48 7.10
CA GLU A 47 9.20 1.17 8.40
C GLU A 47 8.26 1.34 9.58
N ALA A 48 7.31 2.24 9.50
CA ALA A 48 6.48 2.58 10.65
C ALA A 48 5.44 1.50 10.93
N ASP A 49 5.07 1.41 12.20
CA ASP A 49 4.00 0.55 12.65
C ASP A 49 2.66 0.96 12.04
N ALA A 50 1.83 -0.03 11.71
CA ALA A 50 0.53 0.21 11.09
C ALA A 50 -0.36 1.13 11.94
N GLY A 51 -0.35 0.93 13.26
CA GLY A 51 -1.13 1.78 14.17
C GLY A 51 -0.72 3.24 14.11
N LEU A 52 0.60 3.48 14.05
CA LEU A 52 1.12 4.84 13.90
C LEU A 52 0.67 5.46 12.58
N LEU A 53 0.82 4.74 11.49
CA LEU A 53 0.43 5.23 10.18
C LEU A 53 -1.06 5.58 10.11
N LEU A 54 -1.90 4.71 10.67
CA LEU A 54 -3.34 4.95 10.71
C LEU A 54 -3.69 6.17 11.54
N SER A 55 -2.92 6.45 12.60
CA SER A 55 -3.17 7.62 13.45
C SER A 55 -2.85 8.93 12.73
N LEU A 56 -2.00 8.90 11.69
CA LEU A 56 -1.62 10.09 10.95
C LEU A 56 -2.66 10.48 9.88
N VAL A 57 -3.57 9.58 9.54
CA VAL A 57 -4.55 9.80 8.49
C VAL A 57 -5.95 9.84 9.11
N GLN A 58 -6.62 10.99 9.00
CA GLN A 58 -7.94 11.17 9.60
C GLN A 58 -9.10 11.01 8.62
N ASP A 59 -8.85 11.21 7.33
CA ASP A 59 -9.88 11.05 6.30
C ASP A 59 -10.28 9.57 6.19
N PRO A 60 -11.58 9.24 6.39
CA PRO A 60 -12.03 7.85 6.34
C PRO A 60 -11.69 7.12 5.04
N SER A 61 -11.81 7.80 3.90
CA SER A 61 -11.48 7.20 2.60
C SER A 61 -10.00 6.84 2.49
N ARG A 62 -9.13 7.74 2.96
CA ARG A 62 -7.70 7.49 2.94
C ARG A 62 -7.30 6.42 3.95
N ARG A 63 -7.98 6.37 5.11
CA ARG A 63 -7.74 5.31 6.10
C ARG A 63 -8.07 3.95 5.52
N GLU A 64 -9.19 3.82 4.81
CA GLU A 64 -9.58 2.58 4.14
C GLU A 64 -8.51 2.16 3.13
N ALA A 65 -8.08 3.08 2.29
CA ALA A 65 -7.01 2.82 1.32
C ALA A 65 -5.73 2.40 2.02
N LEU A 66 -5.36 3.11 3.09
CA LEU A 66 -4.15 2.80 3.85
C LEU A 66 -4.21 1.40 4.45
N LEU A 67 -5.36 1.00 5.01
CA LEU A 67 -5.52 -0.34 5.55
C LEU A 67 -5.24 -1.42 4.50
N ARG A 68 -5.79 -1.25 3.30
CA ARG A 68 -5.58 -2.21 2.21
C ARG A 68 -4.13 -2.25 1.77
N LEU A 69 -3.48 -1.08 1.70
CA LEU A 69 -2.08 -1.00 1.31
C LEU A 69 -1.17 -1.61 2.38
N LEU A 70 -1.52 -1.47 3.66
CA LEU A 70 -0.76 -2.10 4.73
C LEU A 70 -0.88 -3.63 4.70
N GLU A 71 -2.03 -4.16 4.32
CA GLU A 71 -2.18 -5.60 4.09
C GLU A 71 -1.24 -6.07 2.97
N GLU A 72 -1.15 -5.31 1.89
CA GLU A 72 -0.23 -5.63 0.79
C GLU A 72 1.23 -5.54 1.22
N ARG A 73 1.55 -4.55 2.07
CA ARG A 73 2.89 -4.43 2.63
C ARG A 73 3.29 -5.71 3.38
N ASP A 74 2.37 -6.21 4.21
CA ASP A 74 2.64 -7.42 4.98
C ASP A 74 2.81 -8.65 4.10
N ARG A 75 1.97 -8.77 3.07
CA ARG A 75 2.09 -9.86 2.10
C ARG A 75 3.40 -9.82 1.33
N LEU A 76 3.82 -8.61 0.95
CA LEU A 76 5.08 -8.42 0.26
C LEU A 76 6.27 -8.78 1.14
N ARG A 77 6.23 -8.38 2.42
CA ARG A 77 7.27 -8.74 3.38
C ARG A 77 7.37 -10.26 3.54
N ALA A 78 6.23 -10.92 3.63
CA ALA A 78 6.18 -12.37 3.75
C ALA A 78 6.76 -13.03 2.49
N ALA A 79 6.49 -12.50 1.32
CA ALA A 79 7.01 -13.03 0.06
C ALA A 79 8.52 -12.83 -0.08
N ARG A 80 9.04 -11.74 0.45
CA ARG A 80 10.49 -11.45 0.41
C ARG A 80 11.25 -12.23 1.46
N GLY A 81 10.55 -12.71 2.43
CA GLY A 81 11.03 -13.60 3.42
C GLY A 81 11.95 -13.35 4.37
#